data_67466968663a76ba17dbf626aedb3819
#
_entry.id   67466968663a76ba17dbf626aedb3819
#
_cell.length_a   1.000
_cell.length_b   1.000
_cell.length_c   1.000
_cell.angle_alpha   90.00
_cell.angle_beta   90.00
_cell.angle_gamma   90.00
#
_symmetry.space_group_name_H-M   'P 1'
#
loop_
_entity.id
_entity.type
_entity.pdbx_description
1 polymer ?
#
loop_
_entity_poly.entity_id
_entity_poly.type
_entity_poly.pdbx_seq_one_letter_code
_entity_poly.pdbx_strand_id
1 'polypeptide(L)'
;MRTTLTYGRLPGGLVMLNWPLNGNDWHRGLHRSISSDPIQRELLAGEMQRHSCSFLEELARLSCGGLSRGEAFPSDKPHLALMPYWREGRRLKGQVTVTERDLLPVGDGALRASLSADSIAVGTYANDHHYPGEDWPLAPKSCRWGGRWTGTPFCIPYGALLSDSLCNLLAAEKCFSVSHMANGSTRLQPLILNIGQAAGLAAALASQLEIDPWDLRAEIVQRELINDSVAPAAVVPLWDWPGWHPHWRDAQMHALMHLDEVDWQGHLEQPGRNGLKLPRADQTPLESGAVEICGRLQKTDDQSYRLK
;
A
#
# COMPACT_ATOMS: atom_id res chain seq x y z
N MET A 1 -3.73 -10.28 23.22
CA MET A 1 -4.73 -11.25 22.69
C MET A 1 -6.10 -10.61 22.44
N ARG A 2 -6.82 -10.12 23.45
CA ARG A 2 -8.19 -9.57 23.29
C ARG A 2 -8.29 -8.48 22.21
N THR A 3 -7.40 -7.50 22.21
CA THR A 3 -7.38 -6.39 21.25
C THR A 3 -7.14 -6.88 19.81
N THR A 4 -6.19 -7.78 19.61
CA THR A 4 -5.84 -8.33 18.30
C THR A 4 -6.98 -9.17 17.71
N LEU A 5 -7.63 -9.99 18.53
CA LEU A 5 -8.79 -10.78 18.10
C LEU A 5 -10.00 -9.90 17.76
N THR A 6 -10.19 -8.80 18.48
CA THR A 6 -11.26 -7.85 18.17
C THR A 6 -11.04 -7.14 16.83
N TYR A 7 -9.81 -6.77 16.54
CA TYR A 7 -9.43 -6.17 15.26
C TYR A 7 -9.73 -7.09 14.06
N GLY A 8 -9.49 -8.39 14.20
CA GLY A 8 -9.66 -9.37 13.12
C GLY A 8 -11.06 -9.94 12.95
N ARG A 9 -12.08 -9.47 13.68
CA ARG A 9 -13.45 -10.00 13.57
C ARG A 9 -14.08 -9.67 12.22
N LEU A 10 -14.66 -10.71 11.63
CA LEU A 10 -15.39 -10.64 10.37
C LEU A 10 -16.86 -11.06 10.57
N PRO A 11 -17.76 -10.72 9.65
CA PRO A 11 -19.14 -11.23 9.66
C PRO A 11 -19.16 -12.76 9.70
N GLY A 12 -20.22 -13.33 10.29
CA GLY A 12 -20.39 -14.78 10.39
C GLY A 12 -19.59 -15.46 11.49
N GLY A 13 -19.05 -14.69 12.45
CA GLY A 13 -18.30 -15.24 13.58
C GLY A 13 -16.85 -15.64 13.26
N LEU A 14 -16.39 -15.31 12.09
CA LEU A 14 -14.99 -15.54 11.69
C LEU A 14 -14.05 -14.55 12.35
N VAL A 15 -12.82 -14.97 12.57
CA VAL A 15 -11.72 -14.11 13.04
C VAL A 15 -10.53 -14.32 12.13
N MET A 16 -10.10 -13.26 11.46
CA MET A 16 -8.84 -13.25 10.72
C MET A 16 -7.68 -13.07 11.69
N LEU A 17 -6.73 -13.99 11.68
CA LEU A 17 -5.50 -13.86 12.44
C LEU A 17 -4.45 -13.14 11.58
N ASN A 18 -4.11 -11.94 12.00
CA ASN A 18 -3.00 -11.16 11.45
C ASN A 18 -2.10 -10.73 12.60
N TRP A 19 -1.26 -11.64 13.05
CA TRP A 19 -0.32 -11.41 14.14
C TRP A 19 1.11 -11.53 13.61
N PRO A 20 1.72 -10.40 13.22
CA PRO A 20 3.01 -10.43 12.55
C PRO A 20 4.11 -10.92 13.51
N LEU A 21 4.89 -10.10 14.10
CA LEU A 21 6.04 -10.47 14.93
C LEU A 21 5.69 -11.53 15.98
N ASN A 22 6.44 -12.65 15.95
CA ASN A 22 6.26 -13.78 16.87
C ASN A 22 4.84 -14.39 16.88
N GLY A 23 4.10 -14.19 15.79
CA GLY A 23 2.74 -14.72 15.62
C GLY A 23 2.63 -15.70 14.47
N ASN A 24 1.56 -15.59 13.68
CA ASN A 24 1.29 -16.49 12.56
C ASN A 24 2.05 -16.16 11.27
N ASP A 25 2.86 -15.12 11.25
CA ASP A 25 3.65 -14.72 10.11
C ASP A 25 4.97 -15.49 10.02
N TRP A 26 5.15 -16.22 8.92
CA TRP A 26 6.37 -16.98 8.67
C TRP A 26 7.35 -16.15 7.85
N HIS A 27 8.61 -16.06 8.29
CA HIS A 27 9.63 -15.24 7.65
C HIS A 27 10.89 -16.01 7.23
N ARG A 28 11.03 -17.29 7.64
CA ARG A 28 12.21 -18.08 7.34
C ARG A 28 12.16 -18.67 5.94
N GLY A 29 13.27 -18.62 5.23
CA GLY A 29 13.43 -19.26 3.92
C GLY A 29 12.52 -18.72 2.82
N LEU A 30 12.04 -17.46 2.92
CA LEU A 30 11.11 -16.85 1.98
C LEU A 30 11.67 -16.77 0.55
N HIS A 31 12.98 -16.77 0.35
CA HIS A 31 13.62 -16.84 -0.96
C HIS A 31 13.18 -18.08 -1.77
N ARG A 32 12.75 -19.15 -1.11
CA ARG A 32 12.21 -20.35 -1.77
C ARG A 32 10.89 -20.09 -2.49
N SER A 33 10.16 -19.01 -2.14
CA SER A 33 8.91 -18.62 -2.81
C SER A 33 9.11 -18.31 -4.29
N ILE A 34 10.31 -17.86 -4.67
CA ILE A 34 10.69 -17.53 -6.04
C ILE A 34 11.59 -18.58 -6.70
N SER A 35 11.80 -19.73 -6.07
CA SER A 35 12.57 -20.83 -6.63
C SER A 35 11.98 -21.32 -7.94
N SER A 36 12.82 -21.67 -8.90
CA SER A 36 12.39 -22.38 -10.11
C SER A 36 11.94 -23.81 -9.81
N ASP A 37 12.46 -24.42 -8.73
CA ASP A 37 12.05 -25.75 -8.27
C ASP A 37 10.69 -25.68 -7.55
N PRO A 38 9.62 -26.31 -8.08
CA PRO A 38 8.30 -26.32 -7.46
C PRO A 38 8.31 -27.02 -6.10
N ILE A 39 9.17 -27.99 -5.89
CA ILE A 39 9.27 -28.73 -4.62
C ILE A 39 9.68 -27.80 -3.48
N GLN A 40 10.61 -26.88 -3.75
CA GLN A 40 11.03 -25.89 -2.73
C GLN A 40 9.90 -24.95 -2.34
N ARG A 41 9.07 -24.54 -3.31
CA ARG A 41 7.89 -23.70 -3.04
C ARG A 41 6.84 -24.44 -2.22
N GLU A 42 6.59 -25.70 -2.55
CA GLU A 42 5.64 -26.56 -1.83
C GLU A 42 6.09 -26.84 -0.39
N LEU A 43 7.36 -27.16 -0.20
CA LEU A 43 7.94 -27.35 1.14
C LEU A 43 7.79 -26.09 1.99
N LEU A 44 8.07 -24.91 1.43
CA LEU A 44 7.89 -23.64 2.13
C LEU A 44 6.40 -23.41 2.48
N ALA A 45 5.48 -23.64 1.55
CA ALA A 45 4.05 -23.51 1.81
C ALA A 45 3.60 -24.46 2.94
N GLY A 46 4.08 -25.70 2.96
CA GLY A 46 3.82 -26.65 4.02
C GLY A 46 4.36 -26.21 5.39
N GLU A 47 5.53 -25.58 5.42
CA GLU A 47 6.09 -25.00 6.66
C GLU A 47 5.23 -23.86 7.17
N MET A 48 4.81 -22.94 6.31
CA MET A 48 3.94 -21.83 6.65
C MET A 48 2.59 -22.31 7.20
N GLN A 49 2.00 -23.33 6.58
CA GLN A 49 0.75 -23.92 7.04
C GLN A 49 0.91 -24.56 8.43
N ARG A 50 1.97 -25.35 8.64
CA ARG A 50 2.24 -25.97 9.96
C ARG A 50 2.42 -24.91 11.04
N HIS A 51 3.17 -23.84 10.74
CA HIS A 51 3.37 -22.74 11.67
C HIS A 51 2.05 -22.05 12.03
N SER A 52 1.21 -21.73 11.05
CA SER A 52 -0.10 -21.12 11.28
C SER A 52 -1.04 -22.03 12.07
N CYS A 53 -1.04 -23.32 11.82
CA CYS A 53 -1.82 -24.30 12.58
C CYS A 53 -1.37 -24.37 14.05
N SER A 54 -0.06 -24.47 14.29
CA SER A 54 0.49 -24.52 15.66
C SER A 54 0.17 -23.21 16.43
N PHE A 55 0.26 -22.08 15.77
CA PHE A 55 -0.11 -20.80 16.36
C PHE A 55 -1.61 -20.72 16.71
N LEU A 56 -2.49 -21.20 15.82
CA LEU A 56 -3.92 -21.28 16.09
C LEU A 56 -4.25 -22.21 17.25
N GLU A 57 -3.60 -23.38 17.33
CA GLU A 57 -3.78 -24.34 18.43
C GLU A 57 -3.41 -23.72 19.78
N GLU A 58 -2.30 -22.98 19.83
CA GLU A 58 -1.90 -22.29 21.05
C GLU A 58 -2.87 -21.18 21.43
N LEU A 59 -3.36 -20.39 20.45
CA LEU A 59 -4.40 -19.37 20.71
C LEU A 59 -5.71 -19.99 21.18
N ALA A 60 -6.14 -21.11 20.62
CA ALA A 60 -7.33 -21.83 21.04
C ALA A 60 -7.21 -22.30 22.49
N ARG A 61 -6.05 -22.85 22.86
CA ARG A 61 -5.73 -23.25 24.24
C ARG A 61 -5.77 -22.06 25.20
N LEU A 62 -5.15 -20.93 24.83
CA LEU A 62 -5.12 -19.73 25.67
C LEU A 62 -6.49 -19.01 25.75
N SER A 63 -7.37 -19.21 24.81
CA SER A 63 -8.72 -18.63 24.79
C SER A 63 -9.76 -19.50 25.53
N CYS A 64 -9.36 -20.57 26.15
CA CYS A 64 -10.27 -21.53 26.84
C CYS A 64 -11.41 -22.00 25.92
N GLY A 65 -11.13 -22.29 24.67
CA GLY A 65 -12.12 -22.73 23.68
C GLY A 65 -12.91 -21.62 23.00
N GLY A 66 -12.55 -20.34 23.24
CA GLY A 66 -13.18 -19.20 22.58
C GLY A 66 -12.83 -19.05 21.08
N LEU A 67 -11.85 -19.82 20.60
CA LEU A 67 -11.45 -19.90 19.20
C LEU A 67 -11.42 -21.36 18.76
N SER A 68 -11.88 -21.60 17.54
CA SER A 68 -11.78 -22.89 16.87
C SER A 68 -11.36 -22.71 15.41
N ARG A 69 -11.06 -23.81 14.74
CA ARG A 69 -10.80 -23.81 13.31
C ARG A 69 -12.10 -23.49 12.56
N GLY A 70 -12.04 -22.52 11.67
CA GLY A 70 -13.16 -22.21 10.78
C GLY A 70 -13.16 -23.09 9.53
N GLU A 71 -14.23 -23.01 8.76
CA GLU A 71 -14.42 -23.71 7.48
C GLU A 71 -14.71 -22.67 6.38
N ALA A 72 -13.78 -21.74 6.18
CA ALA A 72 -13.98 -20.62 5.26
C ALA A 72 -13.62 -20.94 3.80
N PHE A 73 -12.80 -21.96 3.54
CA PHE A 73 -12.26 -22.26 2.23
C PHE A 73 -12.62 -23.68 1.75
N PRO A 74 -12.90 -23.88 0.46
CA PRO A 74 -13.20 -25.18 -0.11
C PRO A 74 -11.91 -26.00 -0.33
N SER A 75 -11.39 -26.62 0.74
CA SER A 75 -10.19 -27.44 0.70
C SER A 75 -10.21 -28.49 1.81
N ASP A 76 -9.25 -29.41 1.78
CA ASP A 76 -9.00 -30.37 2.87
C ASP A 76 -8.53 -29.68 4.18
N LYS A 77 -8.17 -28.43 4.08
CA LYS A 77 -7.80 -27.55 5.21
C LYS A 77 -8.63 -26.26 5.19
N PRO A 78 -9.95 -26.34 5.42
CA PRO A 78 -10.87 -25.22 5.21
C PRO A 78 -10.62 -24.01 6.13
N HIS A 79 -9.79 -24.17 7.16
CA HIS A 79 -9.37 -23.11 8.07
C HIS A 79 -8.13 -22.35 7.61
N LEU A 80 -7.49 -22.78 6.52
CA LEU A 80 -6.31 -22.14 5.95
C LEU A 80 -6.66 -21.50 4.60
N ALA A 81 -6.06 -20.36 4.29
CA ALA A 81 -6.16 -19.77 2.97
C ALA A 81 -5.65 -20.74 1.90
N LEU A 82 -6.23 -20.68 0.69
CA LEU A 82 -5.89 -21.57 -0.43
C LEU A 82 -4.43 -21.45 -0.85
N MET A 83 -3.81 -20.29 -0.62
CA MET A 83 -2.38 -20.08 -0.84
C MET A 83 -1.78 -19.28 0.31
N PRO A 84 -0.48 -19.46 0.59
CA PRO A 84 0.21 -18.63 1.55
C PRO A 84 0.19 -17.15 1.20
N TYR A 85 0.26 -16.29 2.19
CA TYR A 85 0.45 -14.86 1.97
C TYR A 85 1.91 -14.57 1.62
N TRP A 86 2.14 -14.28 0.36
CA TRP A 86 3.44 -13.83 -0.13
C TRP A 86 3.55 -12.32 -0.02
N ARG A 87 4.38 -11.81 0.88
CA ARG A 87 4.65 -10.37 1.02
C ARG A 87 5.25 -9.79 -0.24
N GLU A 88 6.17 -10.53 -0.82
CA GLU A 88 6.85 -10.19 -2.04
C GLU A 88 7.19 -11.44 -2.85
N GLY A 89 7.44 -11.24 -4.12
CA GLY A 89 7.85 -12.28 -5.05
C GLY A 89 8.93 -11.76 -5.99
N ARG A 90 8.94 -12.27 -7.22
CA ARG A 90 9.74 -11.69 -8.29
C ARG A 90 9.18 -10.33 -8.66
N ARG A 91 10.07 -9.41 -8.97
CA ARG A 91 9.74 -8.06 -9.40
C ARG A 91 10.22 -7.84 -10.83
N LEU A 92 9.51 -7.03 -11.56
CA LEU A 92 9.91 -6.59 -12.88
C LEU A 92 11.24 -5.81 -12.76
N LYS A 93 12.11 -5.98 -13.74
CA LYS A 93 13.17 -5.04 -13.99
C LYS A 93 12.62 -4.00 -14.98
N GLY A 94 12.28 -2.85 -14.44
CA GLY A 94 11.63 -1.79 -15.21
C GLY A 94 12.60 -0.72 -15.69
N GLN A 95 12.07 0.20 -16.50
CA GLN A 95 12.83 1.37 -16.97
C GLN A 95 13.28 2.25 -15.81
N VAL A 96 12.47 2.31 -14.75
CA VAL A 96 12.76 2.98 -13.48
C VAL A 96 12.56 1.98 -12.35
N THR A 97 13.40 2.02 -11.32
CA THR A 97 13.20 1.22 -10.10
C THR A 97 12.90 2.14 -8.95
N VAL A 98 11.73 2.00 -8.33
CA VAL A 98 11.37 2.71 -7.10
C VAL A 98 12.21 2.17 -5.96
N THR A 99 12.88 3.06 -5.28
CA THR A 99 13.75 2.74 -4.14
C THR A 99 13.26 3.40 -2.86
N GLU A 100 13.88 3.10 -1.74
CA GLU A 100 13.60 3.77 -0.47
C GLU A 100 13.80 5.28 -0.52
N ARG A 101 14.68 5.78 -1.40
CA ARG A 101 14.92 7.22 -1.58
C ARG A 101 13.71 7.95 -2.14
N ASP A 102 12.91 7.25 -2.95
CA ASP A 102 11.69 7.79 -3.56
C ASP A 102 10.52 7.83 -2.58
N LEU A 103 10.70 7.21 -1.40
CA LEU A 103 9.67 7.12 -0.36
C LEU A 103 9.97 7.98 0.87
N LEU A 104 11.20 8.46 0.98
CA LEU A 104 11.63 9.32 2.09
C LEU A 104 11.21 10.77 1.86
N PRO A 105 11.05 11.57 2.93
CA PRO A 105 10.85 13.01 2.81
C PRO A 105 11.91 13.65 1.92
N VAL A 106 11.52 14.59 1.08
CA VAL A 106 12.40 15.31 0.16
C VAL A 106 13.48 16.14 0.88
N GLY A 107 13.31 16.42 2.15
CA GLY A 107 14.24 17.12 3.02
C GLY A 107 13.79 17.13 4.47
N ASP A 108 14.61 17.67 5.35
CA ASP A 108 14.28 17.78 6.78
C ASP A 108 13.00 18.61 6.99
N GLY A 109 12.05 18.06 7.73
CA GLY A 109 10.76 18.68 7.98
C GLY A 109 9.76 18.59 6.81
N ALA A 110 10.12 17.99 5.69
CA ALA A 110 9.20 17.77 4.59
C ALA A 110 8.18 16.68 4.95
N LEU A 111 6.94 16.84 4.41
CA LEU A 111 5.84 15.93 4.67
C LEU A 111 5.51 15.02 3.48
N ARG A 112 6.20 15.20 2.37
CA ARG A 112 6.10 14.35 1.17
C ARG A 112 7.46 13.92 0.68
N ALA A 113 7.48 12.86 -0.09
CA ALA A 113 8.64 12.43 -0.87
C ALA A 113 8.80 13.29 -2.13
N SER A 114 9.85 13.01 -2.91
CA SER A 114 10.03 13.62 -4.22
C SER A 114 8.85 13.35 -5.13
N LEU A 115 8.49 14.33 -5.95
CA LEU A 115 7.47 14.18 -6.98
C LEU A 115 8.09 13.65 -8.27
N SER A 116 7.30 12.91 -9.04
CA SER A 116 7.70 12.40 -10.35
C SER A 116 6.78 12.97 -11.43
N ALA A 117 7.36 13.47 -12.52
CA ALA A 117 6.58 14.02 -13.62
C ALA A 117 5.74 12.97 -14.35
N ASP A 118 6.18 11.71 -14.32
CA ASP A 118 5.46 10.56 -14.88
C ASP A 118 4.69 9.74 -13.84
N SER A 119 4.36 10.34 -12.67
CA SER A 119 3.62 9.68 -11.60
C SER A 119 2.24 9.21 -12.03
N ILE A 120 1.90 7.95 -11.75
CA ILE A 120 0.60 7.33 -12.10
C ILE A 120 -0.18 6.82 -10.89
N ALA A 121 0.40 6.87 -9.71
CA ALA A 121 -0.25 6.49 -8.48
C ALA A 121 0.41 7.16 -7.27
N VAL A 122 -0.36 7.33 -6.21
CA VAL A 122 0.09 7.90 -4.93
C VAL A 122 -0.07 6.87 -3.83
N GLY A 123 0.97 6.69 -3.03
CA GLY A 123 0.95 5.83 -1.86
C GLY A 123 1.38 6.58 -0.60
N THR A 124 0.98 6.04 0.55
CA THR A 124 1.45 6.48 1.86
C THR A 124 1.37 5.31 2.82
N TYR A 125 2.51 4.82 3.27
CA TYR A 125 2.58 3.79 4.29
C TYR A 125 4.00 3.72 4.88
N ALA A 126 4.08 3.39 6.17
CA ALA A 126 5.37 3.08 6.79
C ALA A 126 5.95 1.78 6.24
N ASN A 127 7.26 1.63 6.31
CA ASN A 127 7.88 0.38 5.90
C ASN A 127 7.44 -0.77 6.81
N ASP A 128 6.78 -1.76 6.21
CA ASP A 128 6.31 -2.96 6.88
C ASP A 128 6.97 -4.19 6.26
N HIS A 129 8.15 -4.52 6.75
CA HIS A 129 8.98 -5.58 6.21
C HIS A 129 9.41 -6.59 7.29
N HIS A 130 9.53 -7.86 6.89
CA HIS A 130 10.27 -8.87 7.63
C HIS A 130 11.59 -9.16 6.92
N TYR A 131 12.69 -9.01 7.64
CA TYR A 131 14.00 -9.36 7.09
C TYR A 131 14.17 -10.88 7.13
N PRO A 132 14.41 -11.53 5.97
CA PRO A 132 14.71 -12.95 5.95
C PRO A 132 16.12 -13.18 6.49
N GLY A 133 16.23 -13.94 7.56
CA GLY A 133 17.52 -14.34 8.11
C GLY A 133 17.53 -14.36 9.64
N GLU A 134 18.32 -15.28 10.19
CA GLU A 134 18.49 -15.41 11.63
C GLU A 134 19.45 -14.36 12.20
N ASP A 135 20.30 -13.79 11.33
CA ASP A 135 21.31 -12.82 11.70
C ASP A 135 20.78 -11.36 11.80
N TRP A 136 19.52 -11.14 11.39
CA TRP A 136 18.90 -9.84 11.48
C TRP A 136 17.88 -9.84 12.60
N PRO A 137 18.04 -8.97 13.62
CA PRO A 137 16.99 -8.82 14.62
C PRO A 137 15.70 -8.38 13.93
N LEU A 138 14.59 -9.03 14.25
CA LEU A 138 13.28 -8.61 13.77
C LEU A 138 13.01 -7.20 14.28
N ALA A 139 13.07 -6.23 13.37
CA ALA A 139 12.70 -4.86 13.67
C ALA A 139 11.19 -4.80 13.99
N PRO A 140 10.73 -3.78 14.72
CA PRO A 140 9.31 -3.50 14.86
C PRO A 140 8.62 -3.52 13.49
N LYS A 141 7.40 -4.02 13.46
CA LYS A 141 6.63 -4.22 12.21
C LYS A 141 6.67 -3.01 11.28
N SER A 142 6.54 -1.82 11.83
CA SER A 142 6.53 -0.59 11.06
C SER A 142 7.71 0.28 11.43
N CYS A 143 8.63 0.47 10.50
CA CYS A 143 9.64 1.50 10.61
C CYS A 143 9.03 2.84 10.22
N ARG A 144 9.30 3.85 11.02
CA ARG A 144 8.87 5.22 10.75
C ARG A 144 9.82 5.85 9.74
N TRP A 145 9.61 5.58 8.48
CA TRP A 145 10.31 6.31 7.45
C TRP A 145 9.76 7.75 7.41
N GLY A 146 10.65 8.70 7.50
CA GLY A 146 10.26 10.10 7.64
C GLY A 146 9.62 10.47 8.99
N GLY A 147 9.78 9.61 10.01
CA GLY A 147 9.28 9.90 11.37
C GLY A 147 7.77 9.71 11.57
N ARG A 148 7.03 9.16 10.59
CA ARG A 148 5.57 9.02 10.65
C ARG A 148 5.11 7.58 10.74
N TRP A 149 4.01 7.35 11.45
CA TRP A 149 3.34 6.05 11.47
C TRP A 149 2.68 5.68 10.15
N THR A 150 2.14 6.64 9.44
CA THR A 150 1.47 6.47 8.15
C THR A 150 2.43 6.43 6.97
N GLY A 151 3.72 6.66 7.22
CA GLY A 151 4.70 6.85 6.16
C GLY A 151 4.62 8.23 5.52
N THR A 152 5.49 8.46 4.57
CA THR A 152 5.54 9.67 3.76
C THR A 152 4.73 9.45 2.49
N PRO A 153 3.86 10.38 2.05
CA PRO A 153 3.24 10.31 0.74
C PRO A 153 4.28 10.32 -0.37
N PHE A 154 4.15 9.41 -1.31
CA PHE A 154 5.09 9.20 -2.41
C PHE A 154 4.36 8.92 -3.73
N CYS A 155 5.10 9.06 -4.82
CA CYS A 155 4.63 8.80 -6.18
C CYS A 155 5.16 7.46 -6.71
N ILE A 156 4.42 6.85 -7.61
CA ILE A 156 4.88 5.73 -8.43
C ILE A 156 5.02 6.20 -9.87
N PRO A 157 6.23 6.21 -10.43
CA PRO A 157 6.46 6.62 -11.81
C PRO A 157 5.95 5.56 -12.80
N TYR A 158 5.45 5.98 -13.96
CA TYR A 158 4.98 5.09 -15.03
C TYR A 158 6.09 4.14 -15.50
N GLY A 159 7.32 4.66 -15.62
CA GLY A 159 8.48 3.86 -15.99
C GLY A 159 8.78 2.67 -15.07
N ALA A 160 8.24 2.64 -13.84
CA ALA A 160 8.38 1.50 -12.95
C ALA A 160 7.45 0.33 -13.32
N LEU A 161 6.41 0.58 -14.11
CA LEU A 161 5.49 -0.44 -14.62
C LEU A 161 5.98 -1.04 -15.94
N LEU A 162 6.81 -0.34 -16.68
CA LEU A 162 7.34 -0.73 -17.98
C LEU A 162 8.55 -1.65 -17.81
N SER A 163 8.58 -2.75 -18.55
CA SER A 163 9.79 -3.61 -18.63
C SER A 163 10.95 -2.85 -19.25
N ASP A 164 12.18 -3.12 -18.85
CA ASP A 164 13.40 -2.57 -19.45
C ASP A 164 13.79 -3.25 -20.78
N SER A 165 13.13 -4.35 -21.13
CA SER A 165 13.51 -5.19 -22.26
C SER A 165 12.36 -5.61 -23.18
N LEU A 166 11.10 -5.48 -22.74
CA LEU A 166 9.92 -5.86 -23.49
C LEU A 166 8.97 -4.66 -23.61
N CYS A 167 8.83 -4.12 -24.81
CA CYS A 167 8.08 -2.88 -25.07
C CYS A 167 6.57 -2.98 -24.79
N ASN A 168 6.01 -4.19 -24.84
CA ASN A 168 4.59 -4.47 -24.65
C ASN A 168 4.23 -5.14 -23.31
N LEU A 169 5.14 -5.11 -22.32
CA LEU A 169 4.93 -5.70 -20.99
C LEU A 169 4.78 -4.61 -19.92
N LEU A 170 3.66 -4.67 -19.21
CA LEU A 170 3.34 -3.83 -18.04
C LEU A 170 3.17 -4.69 -16.79
N ALA A 171 3.70 -4.22 -15.67
CA ALA A 171 3.39 -4.77 -14.36
C ALA A 171 2.15 -4.08 -13.78
N ALA A 172 1.15 -4.87 -13.34
CA ALA A 172 -0.13 -4.38 -12.84
C ALA A 172 -0.37 -4.65 -11.35
N GLU A 173 0.69 -5.03 -10.59
CA GLU A 173 0.58 -5.46 -9.20
C GLU A 173 1.88 -5.14 -8.45
N LYS A 174 2.01 -5.57 -7.19
CA LYS A 174 3.21 -5.37 -6.35
C LYS A 174 4.53 -5.91 -6.94
N CYS A 175 4.45 -6.57 -8.09
CA CYS A 175 5.61 -7.05 -8.86
C CYS A 175 6.21 -5.99 -9.81
N PHE A 176 5.78 -4.74 -9.76
CA PHE A 176 6.41 -3.67 -10.52
C PHE A 176 7.88 -3.45 -10.11
N SER A 177 8.61 -2.62 -10.83
CA SER A 177 10.03 -2.38 -10.57
C SER A 177 10.24 -1.57 -9.30
N VAL A 178 10.56 -2.27 -8.21
CA VAL A 178 10.70 -1.71 -6.86
C VAL A 178 11.79 -2.45 -6.09
N SER A 179 12.54 -1.73 -5.25
CA SER A 179 13.55 -2.36 -4.37
C SER A 179 12.88 -3.20 -3.27
N HIS A 180 13.63 -4.12 -2.68
CA HIS A 180 13.17 -4.91 -1.53
C HIS A 180 12.70 -4.00 -0.38
N MET A 181 13.48 -2.96 -0.06
CA MET A 181 13.15 -2.05 1.03
C MET A 181 11.90 -1.22 0.74
N ALA A 182 11.78 -0.66 -0.46
CA ALA A 182 10.61 0.11 -0.85
C ALA A 182 9.34 -0.73 -0.94
N ASN A 183 9.44 -2.02 -1.28
CA ASN A 183 8.30 -2.93 -1.35
C ASN A 183 7.53 -3.03 -0.03
N GLY A 184 8.19 -2.87 1.12
CA GLY A 184 7.53 -2.84 2.43
C GLY A 184 6.43 -1.78 2.55
N SER A 185 6.56 -0.66 1.84
CA SER A 185 5.59 0.44 1.83
C SER A 185 4.66 0.42 0.62
N THR A 186 5.12 -0.15 -0.51
CA THR A 186 4.41 -0.02 -1.80
C THR A 186 3.47 -1.18 -2.11
N ARG A 187 3.53 -2.28 -1.39
CA ARG A 187 2.75 -3.51 -1.64
C ARG A 187 1.33 -3.51 -1.08
N LEU A 188 0.86 -2.40 -0.51
CA LEU A 188 -0.46 -2.34 0.12
C LEU A 188 -1.59 -2.19 -0.89
N GLN A 189 -2.73 -2.81 -0.56
CA GLN A 189 -3.87 -2.92 -1.46
C GLN A 189 -4.35 -1.59 -2.06
N PRO A 190 -4.51 -0.49 -1.31
CA PRO A 190 -4.98 0.77 -1.92
C PRO A 190 -4.07 1.25 -3.05
N LEU A 191 -2.75 1.20 -2.85
CA LEU A 191 -1.79 1.58 -3.88
C LEU A 191 -1.79 0.58 -5.04
N ILE A 192 -1.85 -0.73 -4.75
CA ILE A 192 -1.86 -1.78 -5.77
C ILE A 192 -3.09 -1.70 -6.66
N LEU A 193 -4.25 -1.32 -6.12
CA LEU A 193 -5.45 -1.05 -6.92
C LEU A 193 -5.22 0.11 -7.91
N ASN A 194 -4.60 1.20 -7.46
CA ASN A 194 -4.25 2.30 -8.36
C ASN A 194 -3.22 1.90 -9.43
N ILE A 195 -2.20 1.13 -9.07
CA ILE A 195 -1.23 0.58 -10.02
C ILE A 195 -1.93 -0.29 -11.06
N GLY A 196 -2.84 -1.17 -10.64
CA GLY A 196 -3.63 -2.01 -11.54
C GLY A 196 -4.52 -1.20 -12.47
N GLN A 197 -5.17 -0.15 -11.96
CA GLN A 197 -5.96 0.78 -12.75
C GLN A 197 -5.09 1.50 -13.80
N ALA A 198 -3.95 2.05 -13.39
CA ALA A 198 -3.05 2.75 -14.29
C ALA A 198 -2.47 1.82 -15.38
N ALA A 199 -2.05 0.60 -15.02
CA ALA A 199 -1.54 -0.39 -15.98
C ALA A 199 -2.62 -0.84 -16.97
N GLY A 200 -3.84 -1.10 -16.49
CA GLY A 200 -4.98 -1.47 -17.34
C GLY A 200 -5.37 -0.34 -18.29
N LEU A 201 -5.42 0.88 -17.80
CA LEU A 201 -5.68 2.08 -18.63
C LEU A 201 -4.59 2.28 -19.67
N ALA A 202 -3.32 2.20 -19.27
CA ALA A 202 -2.20 2.35 -20.19
C ALA A 202 -2.21 1.27 -21.30
N ALA A 203 -2.51 0.02 -20.96
CA ALA A 203 -2.65 -1.07 -21.92
C ALA A 203 -3.81 -0.81 -22.91
N ALA A 204 -4.94 -0.33 -22.43
CA ALA A 204 -6.09 0.02 -23.26
C ALA A 204 -5.78 1.18 -24.22
N LEU A 205 -5.16 2.24 -23.71
CA LEU A 205 -4.75 3.41 -24.52
C LEU A 205 -3.69 3.02 -25.58
N ALA A 206 -2.69 2.25 -25.19
CA ALA A 206 -1.66 1.77 -26.11
C ALA A 206 -2.29 0.94 -27.26
N SER A 207 -3.23 0.04 -26.90
CA SER A 207 -3.98 -0.75 -27.90
C SER A 207 -4.85 0.11 -28.82
N GLN A 208 -5.54 1.13 -28.28
CA GLN A 208 -6.37 2.04 -29.08
C GLN A 208 -5.56 2.92 -30.03
N LEU A 209 -4.36 3.30 -29.61
CA LEU A 209 -3.44 4.12 -30.38
C LEU A 209 -2.54 3.30 -31.32
N GLU A 210 -2.64 1.98 -31.25
CA GLU A 210 -1.80 1.03 -32.00
C GLU A 210 -0.29 1.26 -31.79
N ILE A 211 0.10 1.54 -30.53
CA ILE A 211 1.49 1.75 -30.11
C ILE A 211 1.85 0.79 -28.97
N ASP A 212 3.14 0.63 -28.72
CA ASP A 212 3.60 -0.09 -27.52
C ASP A 212 3.45 0.79 -26.26
N PRO A 213 3.25 0.17 -25.06
CA PRO A 213 3.25 0.90 -23.79
C PRO A 213 4.50 1.77 -23.55
N TRP A 214 5.64 1.43 -24.14
CA TRP A 214 6.86 2.24 -24.06
C TRP A 214 6.72 3.58 -24.75
N ASP A 215 5.95 3.66 -25.84
CA ASP A 215 5.74 4.86 -26.65
C ASP A 215 4.58 5.70 -26.14
N LEU A 216 3.82 5.17 -25.16
CA LEU A 216 2.70 5.88 -24.55
C LEU A 216 3.22 6.93 -23.55
N ARG A 217 2.89 8.18 -23.80
CA ARG A 217 3.27 9.29 -22.92
C ARG A 217 2.50 9.21 -21.60
N ALA A 218 3.22 9.32 -20.49
CA ALA A 218 2.65 9.25 -19.15
C ALA A 218 1.54 10.30 -18.92
N GLU A 219 1.68 11.49 -19.52
CA GLU A 219 0.69 12.58 -19.38
C GLU A 219 -0.70 12.21 -19.93
N ILE A 220 -0.76 11.33 -20.91
CA ILE A 220 -2.05 10.83 -21.43
C ILE A 220 -2.70 9.93 -20.36
N VAL A 221 -1.94 8.99 -19.79
CA VAL A 221 -2.42 8.13 -18.72
C VAL A 221 -2.86 8.94 -17.50
N GLN A 222 -2.06 9.92 -17.09
CA GLN A 222 -2.34 10.79 -15.94
C GLN A 222 -3.64 11.57 -16.12
N ARG A 223 -3.85 12.17 -17.29
CA ARG A 223 -5.08 12.91 -17.61
C ARG A 223 -6.31 12.04 -17.53
N GLU A 224 -6.25 10.85 -18.10
CA GLU A 224 -7.37 9.92 -18.08
C GLU A 224 -7.64 9.42 -16.66
N LEU A 225 -6.60 9.10 -15.85
CA LEU A 225 -6.76 8.74 -14.45
C LEU A 225 -7.46 9.83 -13.63
N ILE A 226 -7.06 11.10 -13.78
CA ILE A 226 -7.64 12.21 -13.03
C ILE A 226 -9.08 12.47 -13.47
N ASN A 227 -9.36 12.37 -14.77
CA ASN A 227 -10.66 12.75 -15.35
C ASN A 227 -11.66 11.60 -15.45
N ASP A 228 -11.28 10.37 -15.07
CA ASP A 228 -12.20 9.24 -15.04
C ASP A 228 -13.47 9.62 -14.28
N SER A 229 -14.63 9.33 -14.87
CA SER A 229 -15.92 9.70 -14.30
C SER A 229 -16.39 8.75 -13.19
N VAL A 230 -15.88 7.53 -13.16
CA VAL A 230 -16.28 6.46 -12.26
C VAL A 230 -15.28 6.25 -11.13
N ALA A 231 -13.99 6.21 -11.47
CA ALA A 231 -12.91 5.91 -10.56
C ALA A 231 -11.71 6.87 -10.74
N PRO A 232 -11.87 8.18 -10.50
CA PRO A 232 -10.77 9.14 -10.62
C PRO A 232 -9.66 8.79 -9.62
N ALA A 233 -8.41 8.90 -10.07
CA ALA A 233 -7.24 8.57 -9.28
C ALA A 233 -6.27 9.75 -9.16
N ALA A 234 -5.72 9.96 -7.95
CA ALA A 234 -4.67 10.93 -7.71
C ALA A 234 -3.34 10.45 -8.29
N VAL A 235 -2.60 11.36 -8.87
CA VAL A 235 -1.25 11.14 -9.38
C VAL A 235 -0.22 12.02 -8.68
N VAL A 236 -0.66 13.07 -7.98
CA VAL A 236 0.18 13.93 -7.14
C VAL A 236 -0.38 13.94 -5.71
N PRO A 237 0.44 13.73 -4.67
CA PRO A 237 -0.01 13.81 -3.29
C PRO A 237 -0.25 15.26 -2.88
N LEU A 238 -1.49 15.64 -2.72
CA LEU A 238 -1.91 16.98 -2.30
C LEU A 238 -2.73 16.91 -1.01
N TRP A 239 -2.30 17.61 0.03
CA TRP A 239 -3.00 17.64 1.32
C TRP A 239 -4.24 18.51 1.33
N ASP A 240 -4.18 19.68 0.64
CA ASP A 240 -5.24 20.67 0.66
C ASP A 240 -6.43 20.31 -0.26
N TRP A 241 -6.22 19.34 -1.14
CA TRP A 241 -7.16 18.99 -2.20
C TRP A 241 -7.52 17.50 -2.13
N PRO A 242 -8.31 17.07 -1.12
CA PRO A 242 -8.76 15.69 -1.03
C PRO A 242 -9.70 15.31 -2.17
N GLY A 243 -9.80 14.03 -2.52
CA GLY A 243 -10.55 13.52 -3.67
C GLY A 243 -12.04 13.89 -3.72
N TRP A 244 -12.62 14.26 -2.59
CA TRP A 244 -14.00 14.76 -2.52
C TRP A 244 -14.14 16.29 -2.68
N HIS A 245 -13.02 17.03 -2.78
CA HIS A 245 -13.05 18.49 -2.96
C HIS A 245 -13.54 18.83 -4.38
N PRO A 246 -14.47 19.83 -4.55
CA PRO A 246 -15.04 20.19 -5.85
C PRO A 246 -13.99 20.53 -6.93
N HIS A 247 -12.86 21.09 -6.51
CA HIS A 247 -11.76 21.48 -7.40
C HIS A 247 -10.58 20.51 -7.38
N TRP A 248 -10.76 19.28 -6.89
CA TRP A 248 -9.68 18.30 -6.78
C TRP A 248 -9.03 18.00 -8.14
N ARG A 249 -9.85 17.81 -9.19
CA ARG A 249 -9.34 17.51 -10.54
C ARG A 249 -8.49 18.66 -11.08
N ASP A 250 -8.98 19.88 -10.91
CA ASP A 250 -8.24 21.07 -11.34
C ASP A 250 -6.90 21.19 -10.60
N ALA A 251 -6.90 20.91 -9.30
CA ALA A 251 -5.67 20.91 -8.49
C ALA A 251 -4.68 19.83 -8.93
N GLN A 252 -5.14 18.60 -9.20
CA GLN A 252 -4.28 17.52 -9.73
C GLN A 252 -3.70 17.90 -11.09
N MET A 253 -4.52 18.43 -12.00
CA MET A 253 -4.08 18.86 -13.33
C MET A 253 -3.10 20.03 -13.28
N HIS A 254 -3.33 20.98 -12.38
CA HIS A 254 -2.40 22.09 -12.18
C HIS A 254 -1.06 21.60 -11.61
N ALA A 255 -1.11 20.77 -10.57
CA ALA A 255 0.09 20.20 -9.96
C ALA A 255 0.96 19.41 -10.95
N LEU A 256 0.34 18.67 -11.90
CA LEU A 256 1.09 17.95 -12.93
C LEU A 256 1.86 18.90 -13.87
N MET A 257 1.31 20.04 -14.18
CA MET A 257 1.96 21.03 -15.05
C MET A 257 3.01 21.88 -14.30
N HIS A 258 2.87 21.98 -12.96
CA HIS A 258 3.65 22.86 -12.09
C HIS A 258 4.04 22.13 -10.81
N LEU A 259 4.81 21.06 -10.92
CA LEU A 259 5.25 20.26 -9.76
C LEU A 259 6.10 21.06 -8.77
N ASP A 260 6.78 22.09 -9.24
CA ASP A 260 7.60 23.01 -8.44
C ASP A 260 6.76 23.95 -7.55
N GLU A 261 5.48 24.14 -7.84
CA GLU A 261 4.54 24.90 -7.02
C GLU A 261 3.99 24.07 -5.83
N VAL A 262 4.15 22.74 -5.84
CA VAL A 262 3.77 21.90 -4.71
C VAL A 262 4.88 21.97 -3.65
N ASP A 263 4.59 22.59 -2.53
CA ASP A 263 5.57 22.80 -1.46
C ASP A 263 6.04 21.47 -0.79
N TRP A 264 7.04 21.53 0.06
CA TRP A 264 7.56 20.34 0.79
C TRP A 264 6.55 19.73 1.76
N GLN A 265 5.50 20.48 2.06
CA GLN A 265 4.42 20.01 2.93
C GLN A 265 3.29 19.35 2.13
N GLY A 266 3.35 19.35 0.78
CA GLY A 266 2.31 18.82 -0.09
C GLY A 266 1.12 19.74 -0.24
N HIS A 267 1.31 21.05 -0.06
CA HIS A 267 0.30 22.08 -0.30
C HIS A 267 0.48 22.70 -1.68
N LEU A 268 -0.63 23.05 -2.30
CA LEU A 268 -0.68 23.72 -3.58
C LEU A 268 -1.60 24.94 -3.48
N GLU A 269 -1.06 26.13 -3.61
CA GLU A 269 -1.87 27.36 -3.69
C GLU A 269 -2.43 27.52 -5.09
N GLN A 270 -3.75 27.70 -5.19
CA GLN A 270 -4.40 28.04 -6.45
C GLN A 270 -5.01 29.43 -6.36
N PRO A 271 -4.68 30.37 -7.26
CA PRO A 271 -5.26 31.71 -7.27
C PRO A 271 -6.80 31.67 -7.35
N GLY A 272 -7.45 32.37 -6.43
CA GLY A 272 -8.92 32.46 -6.38
C GLY A 272 -9.65 31.21 -5.91
N ARG A 273 -8.93 30.17 -5.44
CA ARG A 273 -9.51 28.94 -4.88
C ARG A 273 -8.87 28.64 -3.55
N ASN A 274 -9.66 28.29 -2.56
CA ASN A 274 -9.16 27.92 -1.23
C ASN A 274 -9.15 26.40 -1.11
N GLY A 275 -7.96 25.83 -0.98
CA GLY A 275 -7.78 24.46 -0.49
C GLY A 275 -8.26 24.34 0.95
N LEU A 276 -8.47 23.12 1.40
CA LEU A 276 -8.81 22.86 2.79
C LEU A 276 -7.59 23.14 3.68
N LYS A 277 -7.78 23.96 4.69
CA LYS A 277 -6.82 24.08 5.78
C LYS A 277 -7.02 22.87 6.72
N LEU A 278 -6.45 21.75 6.35
CA LEU A 278 -6.43 20.59 7.25
C LEU A 278 -5.38 20.81 8.34
N PRO A 279 -5.71 20.51 9.62
CA PRO A 279 -4.69 20.48 10.67
C PRO A 279 -3.57 19.54 10.24
N ARG A 280 -2.33 19.98 10.37
CA ARG A 280 -1.18 19.16 10.02
C ARG A 280 -1.06 18.05 11.05
N ALA A 281 -1.37 16.83 10.67
CA ALA A 281 -1.33 15.64 11.53
C ALA A 281 0.04 15.37 12.17
N ASP A 282 1.10 15.98 11.67
CA ASP A 282 2.47 15.85 12.14
C ASP A 282 2.91 16.96 13.11
N GLN A 283 2.13 18.03 13.25
CA GLN A 283 2.37 19.08 14.25
C GLN A 283 1.77 18.74 15.61
N THR A 284 0.95 17.71 15.70
CA THR A 284 0.46 17.21 16.98
C THR A 284 1.59 16.44 17.64
N PRO A 285 2.04 16.80 18.85
CA PRO A 285 3.05 16.03 19.57
C PRO A 285 2.61 14.58 19.67
N LEU A 286 3.41 13.66 19.16
CA LEU A 286 3.13 12.21 19.21
C LEU A 286 2.97 11.68 20.66
N GLU A 287 3.38 12.45 21.64
CA GLU A 287 3.25 12.14 23.06
C GLU A 287 1.82 12.17 23.57
N SER A 288 0.91 12.88 22.92
CA SER A 288 -0.49 12.98 23.37
C SER A 288 -1.43 11.94 22.74
N GLY A 289 -1.01 11.25 21.68
CA GLY A 289 -1.87 10.31 20.94
C GLY A 289 -3.13 10.93 20.35
N ALA A 290 -3.24 12.25 20.36
CA ALA A 290 -4.42 12.95 19.89
C ALA A 290 -4.26 13.32 18.40
N VAL A 291 -5.10 12.73 17.58
CA VAL A 291 -5.42 13.27 16.24
C VAL A 291 -6.61 14.19 16.46
N GLU A 292 -6.44 15.48 16.22
CA GLU A 292 -7.56 16.41 16.26
C GLU A 292 -8.42 16.16 15.03
N ILE A 293 -9.53 15.45 15.21
CA ILE A 293 -10.54 15.28 14.19
C ILE A 293 -11.55 16.41 14.42
N CYS A 294 -11.53 17.43 13.57
CA CYS A 294 -12.52 18.49 13.60
C CYS A 294 -13.87 17.94 13.16
N GLY A 295 -14.68 17.56 14.11
CA GLY A 295 -16.02 17.04 13.88
C GLY A 295 -16.69 16.64 15.19
N ARG A 296 -18.00 16.54 15.18
CA ARG A 296 -18.77 16.07 16.34
C ARG A 296 -18.99 14.56 16.22
N LEU A 297 -18.33 13.77 17.06
CA LEU A 297 -18.57 12.33 17.11
C LEU A 297 -19.89 12.09 17.87
N GLN A 298 -20.88 11.51 17.19
CA GLN A 298 -22.14 11.14 17.80
C GLN A 298 -22.20 9.61 17.89
N LYS A 299 -22.33 9.09 19.11
CA LYS A 299 -22.61 7.66 19.33
C LYS A 299 -24.01 7.35 18.79
N THR A 300 -24.11 6.40 17.88
CA THR A 300 -25.39 5.98 17.27
C THR A 300 -25.95 4.72 17.92
N ASP A 301 -25.05 3.83 18.41
CA ASP A 301 -25.39 2.64 19.20
C ASP A 301 -24.16 2.21 20.01
N ASP A 302 -24.23 1.08 20.69
CA ASP A 302 -23.15 0.62 21.59
C ASP A 302 -21.83 0.30 20.88
N GLN A 303 -21.83 0.19 19.56
CA GLN A 303 -20.64 -0.15 18.77
C GLN A 303 -20.38 0.81 17.59
N SER A 304 -21.24 1.79 17.35
CA SER A 304 -21.17 2.67 16.18
C SER A 304 -21.12 4.14 16.56
N TYR A 305 -20.30 4.87 15.81
CA TYR A 305 -20.16 6.32 15.93
C TYR A 305 -20.27 6.97 14.54
N ARG A 306 -20.90 8.13 14.49
CA ARG A 306 -20.96 8.97 13.30
C ARG A 306 -20.24 10.27 13.56
N LEU A 307 -19.31 10.62 12.68
CA LEU A 307 -18.71 11.94 12.66
C LEU A 307 -19.66 12.90 11.91
N LYS A 308 -20.00 14.04 12.53
CA LYS A 308 -20.79 15.12 11.92
C LYS A 308 -19.94 16.35 11.75
#